data_b3046ba3535b73e8e32dc28a4f75916d
#
_entry.id   b3046ba3535b73e8e32dc28a4f75916d
#
_cell.length_a   1.000
_cell.length_b   1.000
_cell.length_c   1.000
_cell.angle_alpha   90.00
_cell.angle_beta   90.00
_cell.angle_gamma   90.00
#
_symmetry.space_group_name_H-M   'P 1'
#
loop_
_entity.id
_entity.type
_entity.pdbx_description
1 polymer ?
#
loop_
_entity_poly.entity_id
_entity_poly.type
_entity_poly.pdbx_seq_one_letter_code
_entity_poly.pdbx_strand_id
1 'polypeptide(L)'
;MATGLANGQAVAPSRVTPSTLAPPVGPAGAITVTSPAGLTPPQNASNLSVAISNVTVEGGFPELEAETEAVTAKLRGRRVTVAEIFAAANAIEQAYAARGYVLVRVAVPPQQLKNGGPLRLVVVDGFVESVDVKGVPERQRALVQARLASLIGKRHVTLAEIERRLILASDIPGLVLSSTIARGTAPGGTLLVLEATWSPIAGTFGFDNRLPPSLGNWELNGALAVNSPLGYGEQLYGAASTGYNLGKVFDATTPMQLLGVGAVLPLGVDGLKINPEYTNSVTRPAPVPGAPPDVGYYQRFDLRASYPLILTRAQALTFQATYEWAQEHLSPIGFDTDIYDDQYNVARLQLEDHLRLPYGLLAGTLVFSQGLGGRGETQAALTNVPLSQQGAFPTFSKSGSMQPGRSLCPTICRALIGQAQTSFGHPLFIAEQFSLDGSQAASAYPLGTFSVDEGATLRGEIQRAYPFGWTQGRGTIAPYIFGAASQGWIDDPTAVQPGHINAESFGVGLRLGADTPTPVLPLGATFSIELARGFSNVVGEGQVYRGNVAFAVKF
;
A
#
# COMPACT_ATOMS: atom_id res chain seq x y z
N MET A 1 -36.14 36.48 -4.22
CA MET A 1 -36.31 35.43 -3.22
C MET A 1 -36.08 34.07 -3.90
N ALA A 2 -34.84 33.70 -4.02
CA ALA A 2 -34.45 32.37 -4.52
C ALA A 2 -33.08 32.00 -3.89
N THR A 3 -33.06 32.00 -2.55
CA THR A 3 -31.89 31.65 -1.76
C THR A 3 -32.32 30.49 -0.87
N GLY A 4 -32.20 29.26 -1.35
CA GLY A 4 -32.53 28.13 -0.49
C GLY A 4 -32.59 26.76 -1.16
N LEU A 5 -32.17 26.59 -2.39
CA LEU A 5 -32.24 25.28 -3.06
C LEU A 5 -30.88 24.60 -3.29
N ALA A 6 -29.78 25.18 -2.82
CA ALA A 6 -28.45 24.59 -3.04
C ALA A 6 -28.05 23.48 -2.05
N ASN A 7 -28.79 23.25 -0.97
CA ASN A 7 -28.41 22.28 0.09
C ASN A 7 -29.20 20.97 0.09
N GLY A 8 -29.85 20.61 -1.01
CA GLY A 8 -30.69 19.41 -1.10
C GLY A 8 -30.26 18.42 -2.17
N GLN A 9 -28.99 18.39 -2.58
CA GLN A 9 -28.56 17.33 -3.47
C GLN A 9 -28.55 16.00 -2.71
N ALA A 10 -29.27 15.04 -3.27
CA ALA A 10 -29.21 13.66 -2.85
C ALA A 10 -27.74 13.18 -2.84
N VAL A 11 -27.33 12.55 -1.77
CA VAL A 11 -25.96 12.01 -1.67
C VAL A 11 -25.94 10.68 -2.40
N ALA A 12 -25.34 10.65 -3.58
CA ALA A 12 -25.11 9.42 -4.33
C ALA A 12 -24.31 8.41 -3.48
N PRO A 13 -24.77 7.16 -3.34
CA PRO A 13 -24.10 6.16 -2.49
C PRO A 13 -22.64 5.92 -2.87
N SER A 14 -22.31 5.96 -4.16
CA SER A 14 -20.94 5.79 -4.64
C SER A 14 -19.95 6.80 -4.06
N ARG A 15 -20.39 8.03 -3.77
CA ARG A 15 -19.54 9.11 -3.20
C ARG A 15 -19.07 8.83 -1.78
N VAL A 16 -19.79 8.01 -1.04
CA VAL A 16 -19.47 7.61 0.35
C VAL A 16 -19.03 6.16 0.46
N THR A 17 -18.95 5.44 -0.65
CA THR A 17 -18.52 4.04 -0.72
C THR A 17 -17.03 3.96 -1.05
N PRO A 18 -16.21 3.24 -0.25
CA PRO A 18 -14.80 3.03 -0.56
C PRO A 18 -14.59 2.29 -1.89
N SER A 19 -13.49 2.59 -2.58
CA SER A 19 -13.13 1.92 -3.84
C SER A 19 -12.74 0.46 -3.65
N THR A 20 -12.40 0.02 -2.45
CA THR A 20 -12.14 -1.38 -2.09
C THR A 20 -12.39 -1.59 -0.61
N LEU A 21 -12.82 -2.79 -0.26
CA LEU A 21 -13.00 -3.28 1.11
C LEU A 21 -11.92 -4.29 1.49
N ALA A 22 -11.02 -4.63 0.55
CA ALA A 22 -9.93 -5.57 0.78
C ALA A 22 -9.06 -5.09 1.95
N PRO A 23 -8.73 -5.98 2.92
CA PRO A 23 -7.85 -5.62 4.02
C PRO A 23 -6.49 -5.16 3.49
N PRO A 24 -5.88 -4.14 4.10
CA PRO A 24 -4.53 -3.72 3.71
C PRO A 24 -3.55 -4.87 3.92
N VAL A 25 -2.60 -5.00 3.00
CA VAL A 25 -1.52 -5.99 3.11
C VAL A 25 -0.75 -5.73 4.42
N GLY A 26 -0.62 -6.76 5.25
CA GLY A 26 0.08 -6.65 6.53
C GLY A 26 1.55 -6.26 6.35
N PRO A 27 2.19 -5.69 7.38
CA PRO A 27 3.60 -5.36 7.32
C PRO A 27 4.42 -6.65 7.10
N ALA A 28 5.33 -6.61 6.13
CA ALA A 28 6.33 -7.67 5.97
C ALA A 28 7.13 -7.80 7.27
N GLY A 29 7.30 -9.03 7.74
CA GLY A 29 8.13 -9.31 8.92
C GLY A 29 9.58 -8.86 8.73
N ALA A 30 10.36 -8.90 9.80
CA ALA A 30 11.77 -8.51 9.78
C ALA A 30 12.59 -9.51 8.94
N ILE A 31 12.79 -9.20 7.66
CA ILE A 31 13.67 -9.95 6.78
C ILE A 31 15.10 -9.44 7.00
N THR A 32 15.91 -10.21 7.71
CA THR A 32 17.32 -9.85 7.95
C THR A 32 18.22 -10.76 7.11
N VAL A 33 18.72 -10.23 6.00
CA VAL A 33 19.81 -10.84 5.24
C VAL A 33 21.09 -10.13 5.65
N THR A 34 21.71 -10.60 6.73
CA THR A 34 23.04 -10.13 7.14
C THR A 34 24.09 -10.87 6.32
N SER A 35 24.95 -10.13 5.64
CA SER A 35 26.18 -10.72 5.11
C SER A 35 27.01 -11.22 6.32
N PRO A 36 27.45 -12.49 6.34
CA PRO A 36 28.34 -12.96 7.40
C PRO A 36 29.58 -12.07 7.46
N ALA A 37 30.18 -11.96 8.66
CA ALA A 37 31.42 -11.23 8.83
C ALA A 37 32.50 -11.76 7.87
N GLY A 38 33.23 -10.85 7.23
CA GLY A 38 34.33 -11.20 6.33
C GLY A 38 35.40 -12.02 7.02
N LEU A 39 36.36 -12.53 6.25
CA LEU A 39 37.49 -13.32 6.78
C LEU A 39 38.25 -12.54 7.84
N THR A 40 38.44 -13.15 9.02
CA THR A 40 39.29 -12.59 10.07
C THR A 40 40.71 -13.04 9.82
N PRO A 41 41.69 -12.13 9.71
CA PRO A 41 43.07 -12.48 9.55
C PRO A 41 43.60 -13.19 10.82
N PRO A 42 44.58 -14.12 10.69
CA PRO A 42 45.18 -14.78 11.84
C PRO A 42 45.93 -13.78 12.73
N GLN A 43 46.19 -14.20 13.95
CA GLN A 43 47.01 -13.39 14.86
C GLN A 43 48.41 -13.14 14.25
N ASN A 44 48.96 -11.93 14.40
CA ASN A 44 50.22 -11.49 13.79
C ASN A 44 50.21 -11.35 12.25
N ALA A 45 49.08 -11.37 11.57
CA ALA A 45 48.99 -11.22 10.13
C ALA A 45 49.64 -9.94 9.58
N SER A 46 49.66 -8.88 10.35
CA SER A 46 50.33 -7.62 10.01
C SER A 46 51.86 -7.69 10.04
N ASN A 47 52.41 -8.63 10.80
CA ASN A 47 53.87 -8.80 10.95
C ASN A 47 54.47 -9.81 9.96
N LEU A 48 53.61 -10.60 9.29
CA LEU A 48 54.02 -11.58 8.30
C LEU A 48 53.88 -10.97 6.89
N SER A 49 54.99 -10.88 6.16
CA SER A 49 54.97 -10.32 4.80
C SER A 49 55.64 -11.26 3.82
N VAL A 50 55.15 -11.25 2.57
CA VAL A 50 55.60 -12.07 1.45
C VAL A 50 55.58 -11.26 0.17
N ALA A 51 56.57 -11.49 -0.74
CA ALA A 51 56.54 -10.91 -2.09
C ALA A 51 55.66 -11.79 -2.96
N ILE A 52 54.63 -11.19 -3.59
CA ILE A 52 53.68 -11.89 -4.49
C ILE A 52 54.00 -11.55 -5.92
N SER A 53 54.27 -12.56 -6.79
CA SER A 53 54.53 -12.35 -8.22
C SER A 53 53.20 -12.20 -9.01
N ASN A 54 52.23 -13.04 -8.72
CA ASN A 54 50.93 -13.05 -9.39
C ASN A 54 49.82 -13.46 -8.40
N VAL A 55 48.55 -13.09 -8.72
CA VAL A 55 47.36 -13.52 -7.99
C VAL A 55 46.47 -14.28 -8.95
N THR A 56 46.13 -15.51 -8.60
CA THR A 56 45.16 -16.33 -9.31
C THR A 56 43.86 -16.40 -8.51
N VAL A 57 42.73 -16.04 -9.15
CA VAL A 57 41.41 -16.13 -8.57
C VAL A 57 40.64 -17.22 -9.27
N GLU A 58 40.28 -18.26 -8.50
CA GLU A 58 39.50 -19.40 -8.99
C GLU A 58 38.01 -19.21 -8.65
N GLY A 59 37.10 -19.63 -9.54
CA GLY A 59 35.66 -19.59 -9.31
C GLY A 59 35.04 -18.17 -9.41
N GLY A 60 35.80 -17.19 -9.93
CA GLY A 60 35.30 -15.83 -10.14
C GLY A 60 34.20 -15.79 -11.22
N PHE A 61 33.28 -14.83 -11.10
CA PHE A 61 32.24 -14.60 -12.07
C PHE A 61 32.74 -13.71 -13.21
N PRO A 62 32.47 -14.05 -14.48
CA PRO A 62 32.95 -13.27 -15.62
C PRO A 62 32.53 -11.80 -15.57
N GLU A 63 31.32 -11.52 -15.12
CA GLU A 63 30.78 -10.15 -15.00
C GLU A 63 31.45 -9.29 -13.91
N LEU A 64 32.26 -9.92 -13.03
CA LEU A 64 33.00 -9.25 -11.94
C LEU A 64 34.52 -9.40 -12.08
N GLU A 65 35.01 -9.79 -13.28
CA GLU A 65 36.42 -9.95 -13.54
C GLU A 65 37.17 -8.63 -13.39
N ALA A 66 36.62 -7.52 -13.92
CA ALA A 66 37.23 -6.20 -13.82
C ALA A 66 37.40 -5.70 -12.40
N GLU A 67 36.36 -5.85 -11.54
CA GLU A 67 36.40 -5.46 -10.15
C GLU A 67 37.38 -6.35 -9.35
N THR A 68 37.39 -7.65 -9.64
CA THR A 68 38.31 -8.60 -9.03
C THR A 68 39.76 -8.28 -9.41
N GLU A 69 40.02 -7.99 -10.67
CA GLU A 69 41.33 -7.60 -11.17
C GLU A 69 41.82 -6.29 -10.55
N ALA A 70 40.94 -5.28 -10.43
CA ALA A 70 41.29 -4.00 -9.80
C ALA A 70 41.76 -4.14 -8.36
N VAL A 71 41.24 -5.16 -7.64
CA VAL A 71 41.69 -5.47 -6.28
C VAL A 71 42.99 -6.27 -6.29
N THR A 72 43.08 -7.31 -7.11
CA THR A 72 44.24 -8.23 -7.14
C THR A 72 45.50 -7.59 -7.73
N ALA A 73 45.36 -6.65 -8.67
CA ALA A 73 46.46 -5.87 -9.22
C ALA A 73 47.27 -5.12 -8.13
N LYS A 74 46.63 -4.70 -7.06
CA LYS A 74 47.27 -4.03 -5.94
C LYS A 74 48.20 -4.92 -5.12
N LEU A 75 48.10 -6.23 -5.27
CA LEU A 75 48.94 -7.21 -4.57
C LEU A 75 50.12 -7.70 -5.40
N ARG A 76 50.07 -7.54 -6.73
CA ARG A 76 51.09 -8.08 -7.65
C ARG A 76 52.38 -7.30 -7.64
N GLY A 77 53.49 -8.01 -7.77
CA GLY A 77 54.82 -7.43 -7.96
C GLY A 77 55.39 -6.70 -6.74
N ARG A 78 54.80 -6.83 -5.59
CA ARG A 78 55.26 -6.15 -4.37
C ARG A 78 55.24 -7.07 -3.13
N ARG A 79 55.91 -6.61 -2.07
CA ARG A 79 55.80 -7.25 -0.75
C ARG A 79 54.53 -6.79 -0.06
N VAL A 80 53.68 -7.73 0.35
CA VAL A 80 52.43 -7.50 1.04
C VAL A 80 52.38 -8.25 2.35
N THR A 81 51.63 -7.75 3.32
CA THR A 81 51.37 -8.45 4.56
C THR A 81 50.24 -9.47 4.40
N VAL A 82 50.19 -10.48 5.27
CA VAL A 82 49.06 -11.40 5.31
C VAL A 82 47.75 -10.67 5.61
N ALA A 83 47.79 -9.60 6.41
CA ALA A 83 46.62 -8.76 6.65
C ALA A 83 46.10 -8.07 5.37
N GLU A 84 46.99 -7.58 4.47
CA GLU A 84 46.61 -7.01 3.19
C GLU A 84 45.98 -8.05 2.24
N ILE A 85 46.43 -9.33 2.29
CA ILE A 85 45.82 -10.42 1.54
C ILE A 85 44.38 -10.66 1.99
N PHE A 86 44.13 -10.71 3.31
CA PHE A 86 42.77 -10.86 3.84
C PHE A 86 41.91 -9.63 3.58
N ALA A 87 42.49 -8.43 3.63
CA ALA A 87 41.78 -7.20 3.25
C ALA A 87 41.36 -7.20 1.75
N ALA A 88 42.23 -7.71 0.87
CA ALA A 88 41.88 -7.86 -0.55
C ALA A 88 40.79 -8.91 -0.78
N ALA A 89 40.84 -10.06 -0.09
CA ALA A 89 39.76 -11.04 -0.16
C ALA A 89 38.42 -10.45 0.30
N ASN A 90 38.41 -9.71 1.40
CA ASN A 90 37.22 -9.00 1.88
C ASN A 90 36.74 -7.90 0.90
N ALA A 91 37.66 -7.19 0.23
CA ALA A 91 37.29 -6.19 -0.77
C ALA A 91 36.65 -6.81 -2.02
N ILE A 92 37.11 -7.98 -2.47
CA ILE A 92 36.45 -8.74 -3.54
C ILE A 92 35.06 -9.16 -3.06
N GLU A 93 34.92 -9.73 -1.85
CA GLU A 93 33.62 -10.13 -1.29
C GLU A 93 32.63 -8.95 -1.26
N GLN A 94 33.10 -7.75 -0.86
CA GLN A 94 32.30 -6.53 -0.89
C GLN A 94 31.89 -6.10 -2.30
N ALA A 95 32.79 -6.24 -3.30
CA ALA A 95 32.47 -5.96 -4.69
C ALA A 95 31.34 -6.89 -5.21
N TYR A 96 31.39 -8.18 -4.88
CA TYR A 96 30.33 -9.13 -5.20
C TYR A 96 29.02 -8.78 -4.49
N ALA A 97 29.10 -8.45 -3.20
CA ALA A 97 27.91 -8.05 -2.43
C ALA A 97 27.26 -6.76 -2.97
N ALA A 98 28.07 -5.79 -3.43
CA ALA A 98 27.57 -4.55 -4.04
C ALA A 98 26.81 -4.81 -5.36
N ARG A 99 27.13 -5.91 -6.06
CA ARG A 99 26.38 -6.39 -7.25
C ARG A 99 25.22 -7.31 -6.89
N GLY A 100 24.95 -7.50 -5.58
CA GLY A 100 23.85 -8.30 -5.08
C GLY A 100 24.17 -9.75 -4.76
N TYR A 101 25.39 -10.23 -4.99
CA TYR A 101 25.81 -11.62 -4.69
C TYR A 101 26.23 -11.77 -3.23
N VAL A 102 25.29 -11.60 -2.30
CA VAL A 102 25.55 -11.55 -0.86
C VAL A 102 25.96 -12.88 -0.21
N LEU A 103 25.74 -14.01 -0.89
CA LEU A 103 26.12 -15.34 -0.43
C LEU A 103 27.53 -15.73 -0.87
N VAL A 104 28.16 -15.00 -1.78
CA VAL A 104 29.53 -15.27 -2.22
C VAL A 104 30.51 -15.05 -1.09
N ARG A 105 31.51 -15.93 -0.99
CA ARG A 105 32.65 -15.85 -0.07
C ARG A 105 33.96 -15.95 -0.82
N VAL A 106 34.97 -15.25 -0.34
CA VAL A 106 36.32 -15.33 -0.90
C VAL A 106 37.22 -15.98 0.12
N ALA A 107 37.69 -17.17 -0.16
CA ALA A 107 38.57 -17.92 0.71
C ALA A 107 40.06 -17.70 0.34
N VAL A 108 40.89 -17.60 1.36
CA VAL A 108 42.34 -17.76 1.24
C VAL A 108 42.67 -19.20 1.63
N PRO A 109 42.81 -20.12 0.68
CA PRO A 109 43.03 -21.54 0.99
C PRO A 109 44.40 -21.73 1.68
N PRO A 110 44.56 -22.79 2.47
CA PRO A 110 45.87 -23.15 3.01
C PRO A 110 46.89 -23.32 1.88
N GLN A 111 47.96 -22.54 1.88
CA GLN A 111 48.98 -22.55 0.85
C GLN A 111 50.33 -22.12 1.40
N GLN A 112 51.40 -22.65 0.82
CA GLN A 112 52.78 -22.24 1.19
C GLN A 112 53.14 -21.01 0.34
N LEU A 113 53.10 -19.83 0.98
CA LEU A 113 53.51 -18.59 0.34
C LEU A 113 55.07 -18.50 0.37
N LYS A 114 55.66 -18.52 -0.82
CA LYS A 114 57.10 -18.28 -1.00
C LYS A 114 57.33 -16.89 -1.57
N ASN A 115 58.44 -16.22 -1.19
CA ASN A 115 58.81 -14.94 -1.78
C ASN A 115 58.97 -15.07 -3.30
N GLY A 116 58.23 -14.26 -4.07
CA GLY A 116 58.17 -14.34 -5.53
C GLY A 116 57.20 -15.41 -6.06
N GLY A 117 56.47 -16.08 -5.20
CA GLY A 117 55.45 -17.08 -5.56
C GLY A 117 54.06 -16.48 -5.88
N PRO A 118 53.18 -17.26 -6.52
CA PRO A 118 51.82 -16.86 -6.76
C PRO A 118 50.98 -16.97 -5.48
N LEU A 119 49.94 -16.09 -5.37
CA LEU A 119 48.87 -16.17 -4.37
C LEU A 119 47.62 -16.74 -5.04
N ARG A 120 46.97 -17.69 -4.42
CA ARG A 120 45.68 -18.25 -4.84
C ARG A 120 44.58 -17.76 -3.92
N LEU A 121 43.53 -17.20 -4.51
CA LEU A 121 42.26 -16.86 -3.89
C LEU A 121 41.15 -17.72 -4.52
N VAL A 122 40.14 -18.09 -3.75
CA VAL A 122 39.03 -18.91 -4.25
C VAL A 122 37.72 -18.17 -3.96
N VAL A 123 36.98 -17.85 -5.00
CA VAL A 123 35.63 -17.35 -4.91
C VAL A 123 34.70 -18.55 -4.77
N VAL A 124 33.98 -18.62 -3.68
CA VAL A 124 33.01 -19.66 -3.40
C VAL A 124 31.62 -19.09 -3.68
N ASP A 125 30.99 -19.58 -4.73
CA ASP A 125 29.60 -19.24 -5.07
C ASP A 125 28.67 -19.86 -4.02
N GLY A 126 28.17 -19.02 -3.13
CA GLY A 126 27.27 -19.44 -2.06
C GLY A 126 25.87 -19.72 -2.57
N PHE A 127 25.15 -20.61 -1.87
CA PHE A 127 23.78 -20.99 -2.22
C PHE A 127 22.97 -21.32 -0.97
N VAL A 128 21.64 -21.29 -1.08
CA VAL A 128 20.74 -21.75 -0.02
C VAL A 128 20.72 -23.30 -0.06
N GLU A 129 21.32 -23.93 0.94
CA GLU A 129 21.39 -25.39 1.06
C GLU A 129 20.05 -25.98 1.49
N SER A 130 19.42 -25.33 2.48
CA SER A 130 18.14 -25.76 3.01
C SER A 130 17.41 -24.61 3.72
N VAL A 131 16.11 -24.82 3.96
CA VAL A 131 15.24 -23.88 4.67
C VAL A 131 14.67 -24.60 5.90
N ASP A 132 14.96 -24.08 7.09
CA ASP A 132 14.38 -24.57 8.34
C ASP A 132 13.09 -23.79 8.65
N VAL A 133 11.96 -24.49 8.58
CA VAL A 133 10.61 -23.96 8.83
C VAL A 133 10.02 -24.43 10.17
N LYS A 134 10.84 -25.00 11.07
CA LYS A 134 10.34 -25.52 12.35
C LYS A 134 9.68 -24.43 13.20
N GLY A 135 10.17 -23.21 13.12
CA GLY A 135 9.59 -22.03 13.76
C GLY A 135 8.33 -21.48 13.08
N VAL A 136 7.87 -22.07 11.97
CA VAL A 136 6.63 -21.67 11.27
C VAL A 136 5.48 -22.55 11.76
N PRO A 137 4.27 -21.99 12.01
CA PRO A 137 3.09 -22.76 12.37
C PRO A 137 2.81 -23.87 11.35
N GLU A 138 2.49 -25.07 11.83
CA GLU A 138 2.42 -26.29 11.02
C GLU A 138 1.55 -26.15 9.77
N ARG A 139 0.41 -25.49 9.91
CA ARG A 139 -0.55 -25.28 8.82
C ARG A 139 0.03 -24.49 7.64
N GLN A 140 0.97 -23.56 7.87
CA GLN A 140 1.58 -22.70 6.84
C GLN A 140 2.92 -23.24 6.32
N ARG A 141 3.51 -24.26 6.94
CA ARG A 141 4.85 -24.77 6.58
C ARG A 141 4.96 -25.17 5.12
N ALA A 142 4.01 -25.96 4.64
CA ALA A 142 4.04 -26.46 3.25
C ALA A 142 4.00 -25.30 2.23
N LEU A 143 3.17 -24.28 2.48
CA LEU A 143 3.06 -23.13 1.61
C LEU A 143 4.32 -22.26 1.64
N VAL A 144 4.88 -22.01 2.83
CA VAL A 144 6.15 -21.27 2.99
C VAL A 144 7.29 -22.00 2.28
N GLN A 145 7.39 -23.32 2.45
CA GLN A 145 8.39 -24.14 1.75
C GLN A 145 8.23 -24.07 0.23
N ALA A 146 7.01 -24.16 -0.28
CA ALA A 146 6.74 -24.09 -1.72
C ALA A 146 7.18 -22.74 -2.32
N ARG A 147 6.96 -21.62 -1.61
CA ARG A 147 7.37 -20.28 -2.06
C ARG A 147 8.89 -20.09 -2.06
N LEU A 148 9.62 -20.82 -1.23
CA LEU A 148 11.08 -20.73 -1.09
C LEU A 148 11.83 -21.83 -1.87
N ALA A 149 11.14 -22.84 -2.38
CA ALA A 149 11.75 -24.02 -3.00
C ALA A 149 12.71 -23.66 -4.15
N SER A 150 12.40 -22.61 -4.92
CA SER A 150 13.24 -22.18 -6.05
C SER A 150 14.60 -21.58 -5.64
N LEU A 151 14.82 -21.26 -4.36
CA LEU A 151 16.11 -20.80 -3.85
C LEU A 151 17.06 -21.96 -3.52
N ILE A 152 16.52 -23.14 -3.18
CA ILE A 152 17.32 -24.28 -2.70
C ILE A 152 18.19 -24.82 -3.83
N GLY A 153 19.50 -24.89 -3.58
CA GLY A 153 20.50 -25.38 -4.53
C GLY A 153 20.84 -24.42 -5.67
N LYS A 154 20.13 -23.31 -5.82
CA LYS A 154 20.38 -22.34 -6.87
C LYS A 154 21.71 -21.63 -6.64
N ARG A 155 22.55 -21.54 -7.71
CA ARG A 155 23.82 -20.81 -7.74
C ARG A 155 23.59 -19.41 -8.35
N HIS A 156 24.54 -18.50 -8.15
CA HIS A 156 24.46 -17.11 -8.61
C HIS A 156 23.20 -16.39 -8.13
N VAL A 157 22.78 -16.69 -6.90
CA VAL A 157 21.57 -16.10 -6.30
C VAL A 157 21.84 -14.68 -5.86
N THR A 158 21.00 -13.76 -6.32
CA THR A 158 21.09 -12.35 -5.93
C THR A 158 20.26 -12.05 -4.67
N LEU A 159 20.63 -10.97 -3.99
CA LEU A 159 19.86 -10.45 -2.84
C LEU A 159 18.39 -10.17 -3.22
N ALA A 160 18.17 -9.58 -4.41
CA ALA A 160 16.82 -9.28 -4.89
C ALA A 160 15.96 -10.54 -5.04
N GLU A 161 16.54 -11.65 -5.51
CA GLU A 161 15.82 -12.94 -5.60
C GLU A 161 15.51 -13.52 -4.22
N ILE A 162 16.46 -13.44 -3.28
CA ILE A 162 16.23 -13.89 -1.90
C ILE A 162 15.13 -13.05 -1.25
N GLU A 163 15.21 -11.74 -1.36
CA GLU A 163 14.21 -10.81 -0.82
C GLU A 163 12.84 -11.06 -1.42
N ARG A 164 12.74 -11.18 -2.75
CA ARG A 164 11.48 -11.48 -3.42
C ARG A 164 10.83 -12.74 -2.86
N ARG A 165 11.58 -13.83 -2.72
CA ARG A 165 11.04 -15.10 -2.23
C ARG A 165 10.65 -15.05 -0.75
N LEU A 166 11.44 -14.36 0.08
CA LEU A 166 11.11 -14.15 1.49
C LEU A 166 9.88 -13.25 1.68
N ILE A 167 9.77 -12.18 0.91
CA ILE A 167 8.60 -11.30 0.95
C ILE A 167 7.35 -12.06 0.49
N LEU A 168 7.43 -12.83 -0.61
CA LEU A 168 6.33 -13.68 -1.04
C LEU A 168 5.96 -14.72 0.02
N ALA A 169 6.93 -15.29 0.73
CA ALA A 169 6.65 -16.22 1.81
C ALA A 169 5.97 -15.55 3.01
N SER A 170 6.30 -14.28 3.30
CA SER A 170 5.65 -13.49 4.35
C SER A 170 4.29 -12.92 3.93
N ASP A 171 3.98 -12.87 2.63
CA ASP A 171 2.72 -12.36 2.06
C ASP A 171 1.57 -13.39 2.15
N ILE A 172 1.60 -14.23 3.17
CA ILE A 172 0.50 -15.11 3.56
C ILE A 172 -0.35 -14.34 4.58
N PRO A 173 -1.66 -14.19 4.35
CA PRO A 173 -2.52 -13.45 5.26
C PRO A 173 -2.42 -13.95 6.70
N GLY A 174 -2.23 -12.99 7.62
CA GLY A 174 -2.07 -13.27 9.04
C GLY A 174 -0.69 -13.79 9.46
N LEU A 175 0.24 -14.05 8.54
CA LEU A 175 1.59 -14.52 8.84
C LEU A 175 2.56 -13.34 9.01
N VAL A 176 3.27 -13.31 10.14
CA VAL A 176 4.42 -12.42 10.35
C VAL A 176 5.66 -13.29 10.39
N LEU A 177 6.48 -13.23 9.33
CA LEU A 177 7.65 -14.06 9.11
C LEU A 177 8.93 -13.27 9.42
N SER A 178 9.84 -13.87 10.18
CA SER A 178 11.22 -13.41 10.34
C SER A 178 12.19 -14.45 9.79
N SER A 179 13.33 -14.00 9.27
CA SER A 179 14.34 -14.88 8.70
C SER A 179 15.73 -14.53 9.19
N THR A 180 16.54 -15.55 9.46
CA THR A 180 17.96 -15.41 9.77
C THR A 180 18.77 -16.37 8.89
N ILE A 181 20.02 -15.99 8.60
CA ILE A 181 20.95 -16.80 7.83
C ILE A 181 21.93 -17.47 8.77
N ALA A 182 22.06 -18.79 8.69
CA ALA A 182 23.03 -19.59 9.40
C ALA A 182 23.96 -20.32 8.40
N ARG A 183 25.09 -20.82 8.89
CA ARG A 183 26.03 -21.61 8.11
C ARG A 183 25.42 -22.97 7.80
N GLY A 184 25.47 -23.39 6.55
CA GLY A 184 25.12 -24.75 6.12
C GLY A 184 26.23 -25.78 6.39
N THR A 185 26.00 -27.00 5.98
CA THR A 185 26.94 -28.12 6.12
C THR A 185 27.88 -28.25 4.93
N ALA A 186 27.38 -27.96 3.72
CA ALA A 186 28.18 -27.99 2.50
C ALA A 186 29.07 -26.75 2.35
N PRO A 187 30.22 -26.87 1.63
CA PRO A 187 31.04 -25.71 1.29
C PRO A 187 30.24 -24.67 0.48
N GLY A 188 30.13 -23.44 1.00
CA GLY A 188 29.28 -22.37 0.44
C GLY A 188 27.78 -22.53 0.72
N GLY A 189 27.37 -23.59 1.41
CA GLY A 189 26.00 -23.81 1.84
C GLY A 189 25.54 -22.83 2.92
N THR A 190 24.31 -22.38 2.81
CA THR A 190 23.65 -21.47 3.75
C THR A 190 22.33 -22.07 4.20
N LEU A 191 22.07 -22.09 5.50
CA LEU A 191 20.79 -22.47 6.08
C LEU A 191 19.94 -21.21 6.30
N LEU A 192 18.75 -21.21 5.76
CA LEU A 192 17.75 -20.17 6.01
C LEU A 192 16.83 -20.63 7.14
N VAL A 193 16.91 -19.97 8.30
CA VAL A 193 16.08 -20.29 9.47
C VAL A 193 14.92 -19.32 9.53
N LEU A 194 13.69 -19.85 9.60
CA LEU A 194 12.45 -19.08 9.61
C LEU A 194 11.71 -19.25 10.93
N GLU A 195 11.26 -18.12 11.45
CA GLU A 195 10.35 -18.05 12.59
C GLU A 195 9.14 -17.22 12.20
N ALA A 196 7.95 -17.64 12.60
CA ALA A 196 6.74 -16.94 12.27
C ALA A 196 5.68 -17.05 13.37
N THR A 197 4.86 -16.00 13.46
CA THR A 197 3.57 -16.02 14.16
C THR A 197 2.45 -15.91 13.14
N TRP A 198 1.30 -16.48 13.45
CA TRP A 198 0.15 -16.46 12.55
C TRP A 198 -1.14 -16.19 13.31
N SER A 199 -1.94 -15.26 12.77
CA SER A 199 -3.25 -14.89 13.29
C SER A 199 -4.32 -15.38 12.30
N PRO A 200 -5.22 -16.28 12.71
CA PRO A 200 -6.26 -16.83 11.82
C PRO A 200 -7.33 -15.79 11.46
N ILE A 201 -7.49 -14.78 12.29
CA ILE A 201 -8.50 -13.73 12.15
C ILE A 201 -7.81 -12.38 12.29
N ALA A 202 -8.24 -11.43 11.50
CA ALA A 202 -7.89 -10.02 11.63
C ALA A 202 -9.17 -9.19 11.50
N GLY A 203 -9.22 -8.06 12.16
CA GLY A 203 -10.40 -7.21 12.06
C GLY A 203 -10.09 -5.75 12.39
N THR A 204 -11.03 -4.91 11.97
CA THR A 204 -11.03 -3.49 12.31
C THR A 204 -12.41 -3.09 12.76
N PHE A 205 -12.47 -2.16 13.67
CA PHE A 205 -13.68 -1.47 14.10
C PHE A 205 -13.35 0.01 14.26
N GLY A 206 -14.22 0.88 13.77
CA GLY A 206 -13.98 2.30 13.85
C GLY A 206 -15.26 3.13 13.79
N PHE A 207 -15.08 4.41 14.05
CA PHE A 207 -16.08 5.42 13.78
C PHE A 207 -15.41 6.73 13.36
N ASP A 208 -16.11 7.50 12.54
CA ASP A 208 -15.70 8.86 12.20
C ASP A 208 -16.92 9.75 11.90
N ASN A 209 -16.69 11.05 11.72
CA ASN A 209 -17.73 12.01 11.40
C ASN A 209 -17.59 12.64 10.02
N ARG A 210 -17.11 11.86 9.04
CA ARG A 210 -16.85 12.38 7.69
C ARG A 210 -18.06 12.40 6.78
N LEU A 211 -19.13 11.70 7.12
CA LEU A 211 -20.37 11.73 6.34
C LEU A 211 -20.95 13.15 6.27
N PRO A 212 -21.68 13.46 5.20
CA PRO A 212 -22.42 14.72 5.09
C PRO A 212 -23.55 14.79 6.13
N PRO A 213 -23.95 16.00 6.53
CA PRO A 213 -25.02 16.22 7.51
C PRO A 213 -26.33 15.54 7.14
N SER A 214 -26.66 15.45 5.85
CA SER A 214 -27.84 14.76 5.34
C SER A 214 -27.85 13.25 5.65
N LEU A 215 -26.69 12.62 5.87
CA LEU A 215 -26.52 11.23 6.32
C LEU A 215 -26.21 11.10 7.81
N GLY A 216 -26.33 12.19 8.58
CA GLY A 216 -26.18 12.18 10.05
C GLY A 216 -24.77 12.41 10.57
N ASN A 217 -23.80 12.81 9.73
CA ASN A 217 -22.40 13.10 10.02
C ASN A 217 -21.54 11.90 10.45
N TRP A 218 -22.06 10.97 11.23
CA TRP A 218 -21.30 9.89 11.85
C TRP A 218 -21.42 8.58 11.11
N GLU A 219 -20.30 7.90 10.95
CA GLU A 219 -20.19 6.56 10.42
C GLU A 219 -19.58 5.63 11.45
N LEU A 220 -20.16 4.44 11.59
CA LEU A 220 -19.57 3.30 12.27
C LEU A 220 -19.22 2.26 11.22
N ASN A 221 -17.99 1.77 11.27
CA ASN A 221 -17.50 0.78 10.32
C ASN A 221 -16.82 -0.39 11.03
N GLY A 222 -16.91 -1.55 10.41
CA GLY A 222 -16.26 -2.76 10.86
C GLY A 222 -15.89 -3.65 9.69
N ALA A 223 -14.75 -4.32 9.81
CA ALA A 223 -14.33 -5.33 8.85
C ALA A 223 -13.73 -6.53 9.59
N LEU A 224 -13.93 -7.71 9.04
CA LEU A 224 -13.40 -8.97 9.53
C LEU A 224 -12.78 -9.75 8.38
N ALA A 225 -11.61 -10.31 8.60
CA ALA A 225 -10.94 -11.18 7.66
C ALA A 225 -10.56 -12.51 8.31
N VAL A 226 -10.79 -13.61 7.60
CA VAL A 226 -10.37 -14.95 7.97
C VAL A 226 -9.19 -15.33 7.09
N ASN A 227 -8.06 -15.58 7.72
CA ASN A 227 -6.78 -15.79 7.07
C ASN A 227 -6.53 -17.26 6.81
N SER A 228 -6.34 -17.64 5.56
CA SER A 228 -5.99 -18.99 5.11
C SER A 228 -6.88 -20.09 5.72
N PRO A 229 -8.22 -19.99 5.66
CA PRO A 229 -9.12 -21.01 6.22
C PRO A 229 -8.94 -22.38 5.56
N LEU A 230 -8.56 -22.44 4.29
CA LEU A 230 -8.30 -23.69 3.56
C LEU A 230 -6.83 -24.10 3.56
N GLY A 231 -5.91 -23.20 3.95
CA GLY A 231 -4.46 -23.48 4.02
C GLY A 231 -3.68 -23.16 2.75
N TYR A 232 -4.30 -22.48 1.76
CA TYR A 232 -3.65 -22.10 0.49
C TYR A 232 -3.14 -20.66 0.49
N GLY A 233 -3.22 -19.95 1.63
CA GLY A 233 -2.84 -18.53 1.74
C GLY A 233 -3.91 -17.58 1.22
N GLU A 234 -5.12 -18.03 1.10
CA GLU A 234 -6.30 -17.23 0.76
C GLU A 234 -6.78 -16.42 1.95
N GLN A 235 -7.52 -15.33 1.69
CA GLN A 235 -8.17 -14.53 2.71
C GLN A 235 -9.62 -14.28 2.30
N LEU A 236 -10.55 -14.55 3.19
CA LEU A 236 -11.95 -14.19 3.05
C LEU A 236 -12.22 -12.99 3.94
N TYR A 237 -12.94 -12.00 3.44
CA TYR A 237 -13.23 -10.80 4.23
C TYR A 237 -14.65 -10.31 4.01
N GLY A 238 -15.16 -9.59 5.00
CA GLY A 238 -16.40 -8.86 4.94
C GLY A 238 -16.29 -7.54 5.67
N ALA A 239 -17.02 -6.54 5.20
CA ALA A 239 -17.07 -5.21 5.80
C ALA A 239 -18.51 -4.72 5.85
N ALA A 240 -18.80 -3.93 6.87
CA ALA A 240 -20.07 -3.26 7.05
C ALA A 240 -19.85 -1.85 7.58
N SER A 241 -20.60 -0.89 7.03
CA SER A 241 -20.67 0.47 7.57
C SER A 241 -22.13 0.92 7.69
N THR A 242 -22.39 1.77 8.66
CA THR A 242 -23.71 2.34 8.88
C THR A 242 -23.61 3.71 9.53
N GLY A 243 -24.64 4.55 9.34
CA GLY A 243 -24.78 5.77 10.13
C GLY A 243 -24.90 5.40 11.60
N TYR A 244 -24.36 6.15 12.48
CA TYR A 244 -24.26 6.15 13.97
C TYR A 244 -24.81 4.97 14.81
N ASN A 245 -25.35 3.91 14.23
CA ASN A 245 -25.92 2.77 14.99
C ASN A 245 -25.68 1.41 14.30
N LEU A 246 -24.66 0.68 14.72
CA LEU A 246 -24.35 -0.66 14.21
C LEU A 246 -25.47 -1.69 14.37
N GLY A 247 -26.28 -1.57 15.41
CA GLY A 247 -27.45 -2.44 15.58
C GLY A 247 -28.47 -2.33 14.46
N LYS A 248 -28.38 -1.28 13.66
CA LYS A 248 -29.25 -1.01 12.50
C LYS A 248 -28.57 -1.27 11.15
N VAL A 249 -27.42 -1.93 11.12
CA VAL A 249 -26.70 -2.19 9.85
C VAL A 249 -27.55 -2.96 8.82
N PHE A 250 -28.53 -3.73 9.29
CA PHE A 250 -29.49 -4.44 8.44
C PHE A 250 -30.89 -3.79 8.41
N ASP A 251 -31.04 -2.63 9.05
CA ASP A 251 -32.32 -1.91 9.07
C ASP A 251 -32.43 -1.01 7.83
N ALA A 252 -33.51 -1.20 7.07
CA ALA A 252 -33.80 -0.42 5.88
C ALA A 252 -34.03 1.09 6.13
N THR A 253 -34.09 1.54 7.39
CA THR A 253 -34.32 2.95 7.75
C THR A 253 -33.06 3.72 8.08
N THR A 254 -31.88 3.06 8.08
CA THR A 254 -30.61 3.75 8.38
C THR A 254 -30.23 4.74 7.27
N PRO A 255 -29.71 5.93 7.61
CA PRO A 255 -29.34 6.94 6.62
C PRO A 255 -28.27 6.48 5.63
N MET A 256 -27.37 5.61 6.06
CA MET A 256 -26.33 5.00 5.22
C MET A 256 -26.13 3.56 5.65
N GLN A 257 -26.03 2.68 4.67
CA GLN A 257 -25.72 1.27 4.85
C GLN A 257 -24.75 0.83 3.76
N LEU A 258 -23.66 0.18 4.16
CA LEU A 258 -22.72 -0.45 3.26
C LEU A 258 -22.45 -1.87 3.75
N LEU A 259 -22.54 -2.82 2.86
CA LEU A 259 -22.19 -4.22 3.07
C LEU A 259 -21.32 -4.69 1.92
N GLY A 260 -20.27 -5.41 2.23
CA GLY A 260 -19.43 -5.98 1.19
C GLY A 260 -18.70 -7.21 1.65
N VAL A 261 -18.40 -8.07 0.69
CA VAL A 261 -17.67 -9.32 0.89
C VAL A 261 -16.69 -9.53 -0.25
N GLY A 262 -15.58 -10.19 0.05
CA GLY A 262 -14.60 -10.51 -0.96
C GLY A 262 -13.64 -11.62 -0.52
N ALA A 263 -12.79 -12.00 -1.46
CA ALA A 263 -11.74 -12.97 -1.22
C ALA A 263 -10.44 -12.55 -1.93
N VAL A 264 -9.30 -12.76 -1.29
CA VAL A 264 -7.99 -12.68 -1.93
C VAL A 264 -7.47 -14.10 -2.11
N LEU A 265 -7.30 -14.52 -3.35
CA LEU A 265 -6.93 -15.88 -3.73
C LEU A 265 -5.55 -15.88 -4.39
N PRO A 266 -4.48 -16.36 -3.73
CA PRO A 266 -3.18 -16.48 -4.38
C PRO A 266 -3.20 -17.61 -5.42
N LEU A 267 -2.61 -17.34 -6.59
CA LEU A 267 -2.45 -18.32 -7.66
C LEU A 267 -0.96 -18.66 -7.84
N GLY A 268 -0.59 -19.91 -7.54
CA GLY A 268 0.79 -20.36 -7.59
C GLY A 268 1.66 -19.75 -6.47
N VAL A 269 2.97 -19.64 -6.73
CA VAL A 269 3.98 -19.26 -5.72
C VAL A 269 4.69 -17.93 -6.03
N ASP A 270 4.38 -17.29 -7.17
CA ASP A 270 5.11 -16.15 -7.69
C ASP A 270 4.46 -14.79 -7.38
N GLY A 271 3.33 -14.81 -6.65
CA GLY A 271 2.66 -13.60 -6.14
C GLY A 271 1.46 -13.14 -6.95
N LEU A 272 1.00 -13.89 -7.97
CA LEU A 272 -0.27 -13.61 -8.63
C LEU A 272 -1.42 -13.81 -7.64
N LYS A 273 -2.33 -12.84 -7.56
CA LYS A 273 -3.55 -12.88 -6.72
C LYS A 273 -4.76 -12.49 -7.54
N ILE A 274 -5.87 -13.16 -7.27
CA ILE A 274 -7.20 -12.79 -7.77
C ILE A 274 -8.05 -12.35 -6.60
N ASN A 275 -8.75 -11.23 -6.76
CA ASN A 275 -9.62 -10.68 -5.73
C ASN A 275 -11.01 -10.35 -6.30
N PRO A 276 -11.99 -11.28 -6.22
CA PRO A 276 -13.40 -10.95 -6.39
C PRO A 276 -13.91 -10.20 -5.15
N GLU A 277 -14.67 -9.11 -5.37
CA GLU A 277 -15.30 -8.32 -4.32
C GLU A 277 -16.69 -7.88 -4.79
N TYR A 278 -17.68 -7.97 -3.91
CA TYR A 278 -19.01 -7.43 -4.11
C TYR A 278 -19.33 -6.42 -3.02
N THR A 279 -19.85 -5.26 -3.41
CA THR A 279 -20.24 -4.17 -2.51
C THR A 279 -21.67 -3.76 -2.82
N ASN A 280 -22.45 -3.54 -1.76
CA ASN A 280 -23.79 -2.97 -1.82
C ASN A 280 -23.85 -1.79 -0.85
N SER A 281 -24.25 -0.63 -1.33
CA SER A 281 -24.39 0.59 -0.54
C SER A 281 -25.73 1.24 -0.77
N VAL A 282 -26.33 1.75 0.30
CA VAL A 282 -27.65 2.44 0.25
C VAL A 282 -27.55 3.71 1.06
N THR A 283 -28.05 4.81 0.50
CA THR A 283 -28.16 6.10 1.20
C THR A 283 -29.61 6.55 1.26
N ARG A 284 -29.99 7.11 2.42
CA ARG A 284 -31.31 7.72 2.67
C ARG A 284 -31.08 9.05 3.35
N PRO A 285 -30.81 10.11 2.61
CA PRO A 285 -30.57 11.44 3.16
C PRO A 285 -31.79 11.94 3.95
N ALA A 286 -31.54 12.77 4.94
CA ALA A 286 -32.60 13.43 5.70
C ALA A 286 -33.47 14.27 4.73
N PRO A 287 -34.81 14.22 4.85
CA PRO A 287 -35.70 14.96 3.97
C PRO A 287 -35.44 16.46 4.01
N VAL A 288 -35.44 17.10 2.85
CA VAL A 288 -35.36 18.56 2.71
C VAL A 288 -36.78 19.12 2.60
N PRO A 289 -37.13 20.20 3.32
CA PRO A 289 -38.46 20.81 3.19
C PRO A 289 -38.77 21.20 1.75
N GLY A 290 -39.86 20.68 1.20
CA GLY A 290 -40.33 20.98 -0.17
C GLY A 290 -39.77 20.05 -1.26
N ALA A 291 -38.95 19.05 -0.92
CA ALA A 291 -38.52 17.99 -1.82
C ALA A 291 -38.98 16.62 -1.30
N PRO A 292 -39.33 15.65 -2.18
CA PRO A 292 -39.57 14.29 -1.77
C PRO A 292 -38.30 13.68 -1.15
N PRO A 293 -38.42 12.78 -0.17
CA PRO A 293 -37.27 12.03 0.34
C PRO A 293 -36.74 11.09 -0.76
N ASP A 294 -35.42 10.92 -0.81
CA ASP A 294 -34.74 10.10 -1.80
C ASP A 294 -34.16 8.84 -1.18
N VAL A 295 -33.97 7.82 -2.00
CA VAL A 295 -33.15 6.64 -1.70
C VAL A 295 -32.22 6.36 -2.85
N GLY A 296 -30.94 6.24 -2.55
CA GLY A 296 -29.90 5.86 -3.52
C GLY A 296 -29.42 4.44 -3.26
N TYR A 297 -29.20 3.68 -4.31
CA TYR A 297 -28.67 2.33 -4.30
C TYR A 297 -27.43 2.27 -5.19
N TYR A 298 -26.38 1.62 -4.71
CA TYR A 298 -25.15 1.39 -5.45
C TYR A 298 -24.68 -0.05 -5.24
N GLN A 299 -24.48 -0.75 -6.34
CA GLN A 299 -23.93 -2.10 -6.36
C GLN A 299 -22.69 -2.12 -7.24
N ARG A 300 -21.66 -2.83 -6.78
CA ARG A 300 -20.42 -2.98 -7.51
C ARG A 300 -19.90 -4.40 -7.36
N PHE A 301 -19.47 -4.99 -8.46
CA PHE A 301 -18.69 -6.21 -8.50
C PHE A 301 -17.34 -5.93 -9.16
N ASP A 302 -16.28 -6.23 -8.44
CA ASP A 302 -14.92 -6.11 -8.92
C ASP A 302 -14.28 -7.50 -9.05
N LEU A 303 -13.54 -7.69 -10.13
CA LEU A 303 -12.61 -8.81 -10.27
C LEU A 303 -11.23 -8.23 -10.55
N ARG A 304 -10.36 -8.29 -9.55
CA ARG A 304 -8.99 -7.75 -9.61
C ARG A 304 -7.98 -8.88 -9.75
N ALA A 305 -7.01 -8.71 -10.65
CA ALA A 305 -5.83 -9.57 -10.79
C ALA A 305 -4.59 -8.73 -10.53
N SER A 306 -3.78 -9.07 -9.52
CA SER A 306 -2.59 -8.31 -9.16
C SER A 306 -1.34 -9.18 -9.18
N TYR A 307 -0.22 -8.61 -9.66
CA TYR A 307 1.08 -9.26 -9.73
C TYR A 307 2.22 -8.30 -9.37
N PRO A 308 3.12 -8.66 -8.42
CA PRO A 308 4.26 -7.84 -8.07
C PRO A 308 5.36 -7.99 -9.13
N LEU A 309 5.58 -6.94 -9.93
CA LEU A 309 6.64 -6.86 -10.93
C LEU A 309 8.02 -6.75 -10.27
N ILE A 310 8.15 -5.83 -9.31
CA ILE A 310 9.35 -5.66 -8.47
C ILE A 310 8.92 -5.88 -7.02
N LEU A 311 9.68 -6.70 -6.30
CA LEU A 311 9.38 -6.97 -4.90
C LEU A 311 10.68 -7.17 -4.12
N THR A 312 11.16 -6.07 -3.54
CA THR A 312 12.34 -5.99 -2.68
C THR A 312 12.00 -5.19 -1.42
N ARG A 313 12.91 -5.11 -0.45
CA ARG A 313 12.71 -4.25 0.72
C ARG A 313 12.78 -2.76 0.39
N ALA A 314 13.45 -2.39 -0.71
CA ALA A 314 13.61 -1.02 -1.14
C ALA A 314 12.45 -0.56 -2.03
N GLN A 315 11.88 -1.46 -2.85
CA GLN A 315 10.84 -1.14 -3.81
C GLN A 315 9.84 -2.28 -3.96
N ALA A 316 8.57 -1.92 -4.04
CA ALA A 316 7.48 -2.81 -4.41
C ALA A 316 6.66 -2.15 -5.53
N LEU A 317 6.82 -2.66 -6.76
CA LEU A 317 6.04 -2.25 -7.93
C LEU A 317 5.03 -3.36 -8.25
N THR A 318 3.74 -3.04 -8.15
CA THR A 318 2.64 -3.97 -8.42
C THR A 318 1.84 -3.52 -9.63
N PHE A 319 1.56 -4.44 -10.54
CA PHE A 319 0.59 -4.27 -11.60
C PHE A 319 -0.73 -4.90 -11.20
N GLN A 320 -1.85 -4.21 -11.49
CA GLN A 320 -3.20 -4.72 -11.27
C GLN A 320 -4.07 -4.45 -12.49
N ALA A 321 -4.81 -5.46 -12.91
CA ALA A 321 -5.90 -5.35 -13.85
C ALA A 321 -7.21 -5.59 -13.12
N THR A 322 -8.21 -4.75 -13.38
CA THR A 322 -9.54 -4.83 -12.75
C THR A 322 -10.61 -4.81 -13.83
N TYR A 323 -11.56 -5.71 -13.72
CA TYR A 323 -12.87 -5.59 -14.35
C TYR A 323 -13.88 -5.22 -13.28
N GLU A 324 -14.65 -4.17 -13.52
CA GLU A 324 -15.68 -3.66 -12.63
C GLU A 324 -17.00 -3.62 -13.36
N TRP A 325 -18.05 -4.13 -12.73
CA TRP A 325 -19.44 -3.87 -13.05
C TRP A 325 -20.04 -3.04 -11.94
N ALA A 326 -20.73 -1.97 -12.27
CA ALA A 326 -21.41 -1.10 -11.32
C ALA A 326 -22.79 -0.72 -11.79
N GLN A 327 -23.71 -0.56 -10.83
CA GLN A 327 -25.02 0.03 -11.03
C GLN A 327 -25.30 1.00 -9.90
N GLU A 328 -25.75 2.19 -10.24
CA GLU A 328 -26.20 3.21 -9.30
C GLU A 328 -27.52 3.80 -9.77
N HIS A 329 -28.51 3.83 -8.87
CA HIS A 329 -29.77 4.51 -9.15
C HIS A 329 -30.24 5.33 -7.94
N LEU A 330 -30.93 6.41 -8.21
CA LEU A 330 -31.51 7.32 -7.23
C LEU A 330 -32.99 7.49 -7.53
N SER A 331 -33.81 7.17 -6.51
CA SER A 331 -35.27 7.20 -6.64
C SER A 331 -35.90 8.09 -5.59
N PRO A 332 -36.81 9.01 -5.93
CA PRO A 332 -37.63 9.72 -4.97
C PRO A 332 -38.69 8.78 -4.39
N ILE A 333 -38.80 8.72 -3.06
CA ILE A 333 -39.71 7.82 -2.35
C ILE A 333 -41.16 8.25 -2.64
N GLY A 334 -41.99 7.30 -3.05
CA GLY A 334 -43.40 7.52 -3.37
C GLY A 334 -43.68 7.90 -4.84
N PHE A 335 -42.64 7.89 -5.67
CA PHE A 335 -42.77 8.09 -7.11
C PHE A 335 -42.31 6.83 -7.84
N ASP A 336 -42.96 6.48 -8.93
CA ASP A 336 -42.57 5.33 -9.76
C ASP A 336 -41.66 5.77 -10.92
N THR A 337 -40.54 6.44 -10.54
CA THR A 337 -39.57 6.97 -11.50
C THR A 337 -38.24 7.21 -10.80
N ASP A 338 -37.15 6.92 -11.48
CA ASP A 338 -35.81 7.22 -11.01
C ASP A 338 -35.35 8.60 -11.46
N ILE A 339 -34.52 9.26 -10.64
CA ILE A 339 -33.83 10.48 -11.02
C ILE A 339 -32.73 10.13 -12.02
N TYR A 340 -32.02 9.03 -11.77
CA TYR A 340 -31.09 8.38 -12.70
C TYR A 340 -30.96 6.87 -12.38
N ASP A 341 -30.65 6.08 -13.40
CA ASP A 341 -30.28 4.65 -13.30
C ASP A 341 -29.11 4.39 -14.24
N ASP A 342 -27.91 4.39 -13.68
CA ASP A 342 -26.65 4.21 -14.40
C ASP A 342 -26.13 2.79 -14.18
N GLN A 343 -25.87 2.07 -15.27
CA GLN A 343 -25.24 0.74 -15.24
C GLN A 343 -24.11 0.71 -16.25
N TYR A 344 -22.91 0.34 -15.81
CA TYR A 344 -21.73 0.38 -16.66
C TYR A 344 -20.69 -0.67 -16.29
N ASN A 345 -19.76 -0.90 -17.22
CA ASN A 345 -18.62 -1.78 -17.04
C ASN A 345 -17.34 -1.00 -17.32
N VAL A 346 -16.31 -1.24 -16.53
CA VAL A 346 -15.02 -0.57 -16.67
C VAL A 346 -13.87 -1.59 -16.59
N ALA A 347 -12.91 -1.46 -17.50
CA ALA A 347 -11.62 -2.10 -17.36
C ALA A 347 -10.60 -1.08 -16.82
N ARG A 348 -9.83 -1.46 -15.81
CA ARG A 348 -8.77 -0.61 -15.24
C ARG A 348 -7.44 -1.32 -15.26
N LEU A 349 -6.39 -0.58 -15.60
CA LEU A 349 -5.00 -0.99 -15.47
C LEU A 349 -4.33 -0.06 -14.46
N GLN A 350 -3.69 -0.63 -13.47
CA GLN A 350 -3.06 0.10 -12.38
C GLN A 350 -1.61 -0.31 -12.21
N LEU A 351 -0.75 0.67 -11.99
CA LEU A 351 0.61 0.49 -11.49
C LEU A 351 0.71 1.19 -10.14
N GLU A 352 1.12 0.46 -9.13
CA GLU A 352 1.34 0.96 -7.77
C GLU A 352 2.80 0.73 -7.38
N ASP A 353 3.50 1.79 -7.01
CA ASP A 353 4.91 1.75 -6.61
C ASP A 353 5.10 2.31 -5.21
N HIS A 354 5.83 1.57 -4.39
CA HIS A 354 6.29 1.98 -3.07
C HIS A 354 7.81 1.94 -3.06
N LEU A 355 8.45 3.10 -3.06
CA LEU A 355 9.90 3.23 -3.08
C LEU A 355 10.41 3.82 -1.76
N ARG A 356 11.24 3.06 -1.06
CA ARG A 356 11.93 3.52 0.15
C ARG A 356 13.18 4.30 -0.23
N LEU A 357 13.16 5.58 0.09
CA LEU A 357 14.28 6.49 -0.08
C LEU A 357 15.05 6.66 1.25
N PRO A 358 16.31 7.15 1.22
CA PRO A 358 17.08 7.40 2.44
C PRO A 358 16.37 8.34 3.44
N TYR A 359 15.52 9.24 2.93
CA TYR A 359 14.84 10.29 3.71
C TYR A 359 13.33 10.10 3.78
N GLY A 360 12.77 8.97 3.32
CA GLY A 360 11.32 8.75 3.36
C GLY A 360 10.82 7.63 2.46
N LEU A 361 9.50 7.54 2.37
CA LEU A 361 8.81 6.64 1.46
C LEU A 361 8.14 7.49 0.36
N LEU A 362 8.35 7.13 -0.87
CA LEU A 362 7.58 7.59 -2.02
C LEU A 362 6.59 6.48 -2.38
N ALA A 363 5.30 6.80 -2.38
CA ALA A 363 4.27 5.90 -2.86
C ALA A 363 3.50 6.59 -3.98
N GLY A 364 3.18 5.87 -5.03
CA GLY A 364 2.44 6.40 -6.17
C GLY A 364 1.59 5.33 -6.83
N THR A 365 0.44 5.75 -7.35
CA THR A 365 -0.48 4.89 -8.10
C THR A 365 -0.85 5.59 -9.40
N LEU A 366 -0.68 4.92 -10.51
CA LEU A 366 -1.17 5.35 -11.81
C LEU A 366 -2.29 4.39 -12.24
N VAL A 367 -3.46 4.94 -12.56
CA VAL A 367 -4.62 4.16 -13.02
C VAL A 367 -5.05 4.67 -14.38
N PHE A 368 -5.21 3.76 -15.31
CA PHE A 368 -5.88 4.00 -16.57
C PHE A 368 -7.20 3.21 -16.58
N SER A 369 -8.31 3.87 -16.87
CA SER A 369 -9.63 3.27 -16.89
C SER A 369 -10.28 3.48 -18.24
N GLN A 370 -10.94 2.44 -18.74
CA GLN A 370 -11.69 2.45 -19.97
C GLN A 370 -13.09 1.90 -19.73
N GLY A 371 -14.09 2.70 -20.00
CA GLY A 371 -15.47 2.26 -20.07
C GLY A 371 -15.69 1.29 -21.23
N LEU A 372 -16.35 0.19 -20.96
CA LEU A 372 -16.61 -0.89 -21.92
C LEU A 372 -18.04 -0.86 -22.46
N GLY A 373 -18.85 0.10 -21.98
CA GLY A 373 -20.24 0.26 -22.31
C GLY A 373 -21.16 0.04 -21.11
N GLY A 374 -22.39 0.47 -21.26
CA GLY A 374 -23.41 0.44 -20.22
C GLY A 374 -24.66 1.18 -20.68
N ARG A 375 -25.53 1.48 -19.73
CA ARG A 375 -26.67 2.37 -19.95
C ARG A 375 -26.67 3.45 -18.88
N GLY A 376 -27.08 4.66 -19.24
CA GLY A 376 -27.33 5.75 -18.31
C GLY A 376 -28.66 6.37 -18.62
N GLU A 377 -29.54 6.49 -17.64
CA GLU A 377 -30.81 7.18 -17.73
C GLU A 377 -30.84 8.30 -16.72
N THR A 378 -30.85 9.52 -17.21
CA THR A 378 -31.00 10.71 -16.36
C THR A 378 -32.20 11.51 -16.88
N GLN A 379 -33.16 11.78 -16.01
CA GLN A 379 -34.28 12.66 -16.32
C GLN A 379 -33.89 14.13 -16.15
N ALA A 380 -32.84 14.56 -16.83
CA ALA A 380 -32.25 15.89 -16.67
C ALA A 380 -33.20 17.04 -16.95
N ALA A 381 -34.25 16.83 -17.72
CA ALA A 381 -35.30 17.82 -17.97
C ALA A 381 -36.10 18.17 -16.71
N LEU A 382 -36.16 17.27 -15.73
CA LEU A 382 -36.92 17.42 -14.48
C LEU A 382 -36.01 17.65 -13.28
N THR A 383 -34.72 17.41 -13.42
CA THR A 383 -33.72 17.48 -12.36
C THR A 383 -32.49 18.23 -12.84
N ASN A 384 -31.75 18.83 -11.94
CA ASN A 384 -30.46 19.45 -12.24
C ASN A 384 -29.29 18.48 -12.07
N VAL A 385 -29.53 17.21 -12.36
CA VAL A 385 -28.54 16.14 -12.33
C VAL A 385 -27.81 16.08 -13.67
N PRO A 386 -26.50 15.89 -13.71
CA PRO A 386 -25.75 15.73 -14.96
C PRO A 386 -26.29 14.57 -15.80
N LEU A 387 -26.31 14.75 -17.11
CA LEU A 387 -26.66 13.66 -18.04
C LEU A 387 -25.58 12.59 -17.98
N SER A 388 -25.98 11.35 -17.69
CA SER A 388 -25.12 10.19 -17.91
C SER A 388 -25.04 9.91 -19.40
N GLN A 389 -23.89 9.47 -19.87
CA GLN A 389 -23.74 9.07 -21.27
C GLN A 389 -24.29 7.66 -21.50
N GLN A 390 -25.09 7.52 -22.52
CA GLN A 390 -25.52 6.20 -23.02
C GLN A 390 -24.45 5.62 -23.95
N GLY A 391 -24.10 4.35 -23.78
CA GLY A 391 -23.20 3.65 -24.68
C GLY A 391 -21.76 3.70 -24.28
N ALA A 392 -20.86 4.16 -25.18
CA ALA A 392 -19.43 4.16 -24.94
C ALA A 392 -19.05 5.09 -23.79
N PHE A 393 -18.48 4.52 -22.77
CA PHE A 393 -17.96 5.24 -21.62
C PHE A 393 -16.60 5.86 -21.98
N PRO A 394 -16.34 7.13 -21.63
CA PRO A 394 -15.09 7.77 -21.99
C PRO A 394 -13.89 7.15 -21.27
N THR A 395 -12.74 7.23 -21.91
CA THR A 395 -11.47 6.87 -21.31
C THR A 395 -11.04 7.98 -20.35
N PHE A 396 -10.62 7.62 -19.14
CA PHE A 396 -10.03 8.56 -18.19
C PHE A 396 -8.82 7.93 -17.49
N SER A 397 -7.90 8.76 -17.02
CA SER A 397 -6.79 8.32 -16.19
C SER A 397 -6.87 8.95 -14.81
N LYS A 398 -6.60 8.15 -13.77
CA LYS A 398 -6.34 8.63 -12.42
C LYS A 398 -4.85 8.53 -12.18
N SER A 399 -4.19 9.65 -11.89
CA SER A 399 -2.84 9.61 -11.38
C SER A 399 -2.83 9.68 -9.86
N GLY A 400 -1.99 8.85 -9.28
CA GLY A 400 -2.06 8.50 -7.90
C GLY A 400 -1.72 9.54 -6.86
N SER A 401 -1.99 9.15 -5.63
CA SER A 401 -1.55 9.85 -4.44
C SER A 401 -0.06 9.63 -4.24
N MET A 402 0.71 10.70 -4.19
CA MET A 402 2.06 10.68 -3.67
C MET A 402 1.97 10.84 -2.15
N GLN A 403 1.96 9.72 -1.43
CA GLN A 403 2.10 9.74 0.01
C GLN A 403 3.58 9.54 0.34
N PRO A 404 4.31 10.57 0.78
CA PRO A 404 5.54 10.33 1.49
C PRO A 404 5.13 9.64 2.79
N GLY A 405 5.30 8.33 2.79
CA GLY A 405 5.04 7.51 3.96
C GLY A 405 5.81 8.06 5.15
N ARG A 406 5.38 7.69 6.34
CA ARG A 406 6.07 7.97 7.58
C ARG A 406 7.56 7.69 7.39
N SER A 407 8.31 8.72 7.08
CA SER A 407 9.75 8.64 7.07
C SER A 407 10.20 8.29 8.49
N LEU A 408 11.31 7.63 8.57
CA LEU A 408 12.15 7.52 9.77
C LEU A 408 12.63 8.93 10.20
N CYS A 409 11.71 9.86 10.39
CA CYS A 409 12.00 11.21 10.86
C CYS A 409 12.16 11.14 12.38
N PRO A 410 13.33 11.34 12.93
CA PRO A 410 13.49 11.26 14.38
C PRO A 410 12.70 12.33 15.13
N THR A 411 12.27 13.41 14.48
CA THR A 411 11.62 14.54 15.17
C THR A 411 10.51 15.24 14.40
N ILE A 412 10.70 15.63 13.14
CA ILE A 412 9.70 16.37 12.34
C ILE A 412 9.51 15.65 11.00
N CYS A 413 8.27 15.24 10.73
CA CYS A 413 7.89 14.61 9.46
C CYS A 413 7.12 15.59 8.59
N ARG A 414 7.40 15.54 7.30
CA ARG A 414 6.66 16.28 6.27
C ARG A 414 5.95 15.26 5.38
N ALA A 415 4.69 15.49 5.11
CA ALA A 415 3.92 14.69 4.16
C ALA A 415 3.42 15.61 3.04
N LEU A 416 3.47 15.12 1.82
CA LEU A 416 2.85 15.76 0.66
C LEU A 416 1.97 14.71 -0.03
N ILE A 417 0.69 14.98 -0.15
CA ILE A 417 -0.29 14.10 -0.76
C ILE A 417 -0.86 14.83 -1.96
N GLY A 418 -0.72 14.27 -3.15
CA GLY A 418 -1.26 14.82 -4.38
C GLY A 418 -2.09 13.78 -5.12
N GLN A 419 -3.23 14.19 -5.68
CA GLN A 419 -4.08 13.35 -6.52
C GLN A 419 -4.54 14.19 -7.71
N ALA A 420 -4.70 13.55 -8.86
CA ALA A 420 -5.27 14.18 -10.03
C ALA A 420 -6.03 13.17 -10.88
N GLN A 421 -7.02 13.64 -11.61
CA GLN A 421 -7.78 12.87 -12.60
C GLN A 421 -8.03 13.72 -13.84
N THR A 422 -8.00 13.10 -15.00
CA THR A 422 -8.52 13.67 -16.24
C THR A 422 -9.52 12.70 -16.88
N SER A 423 -10.62 13.22 -17.37
CA SER A 423 -11.63 12.53 -18.18
C SER A 423 -11.39 12.72 -19.68
N PHE A 424 -10.33 13.44 -20.06
CA PHE A 424 -10.05 13.86 -21.44
C PHE A 424 -11.18 14.69 -22.05
N GLY A 425 -11.84 15.52 -21.23
CA GLY A 425 -12.91 16.44 -21.64
C GLY A 425 -14.24 15.74 -21.89
N HIS A 426 -14.53 14.65 -21.21
CA HIS A 426 -15.79 13.94 -21.28
C HIS A 426 -16.47 13.86 -19.91
N PRO A 427 -17.79 14.09 -19.83
CA PRO A 427 -18.52 13.93 -18.57
C PRO A 427 -18.52 12.48 -18.12
N LEU A 428 -18.41 12.26 -16.80
CA LEU A 428 -18.32 10.95 -16.18
C LEU A 428 -19.61 10.62 -15.41
N PHE A 429 -19.89 9.32 -15.27
CA PHE A 429 -20.87 8.86 -14.29
C PHE A 429 -20.47 9.35 -12.87
N ILE A 430 -21.47 9.59 -12.04
CA ILE A 430 -21.26 10.14 -10.68
C ILE A 430 -20.25 9.29 -9.89
N ALA A 431 -20.34 7.98 -10.01
CA ALA A 431 -19.44 7.05 -9.33
C ALA A 431 -17.98 7.10 -9.83
N GLU A 432 -17.73 7.68 -11.01
CA GLU A 432 -16.40 7.81 -11.63
C GLU A 432 -15.77 9.20 -11.42
N GLN A 433 -16.55 10.15 -10.92
CA GLN A 433 -16.09 11.52 -10.68
C GLN A 433 -15.02 11.58 -9.58
N PHE A 434 -14.16 12.56 -9.70
CA PHE A 434 -13.06 12.83 -8.76
C PHE A 434 -13.53 13.71 -7.60
N SER A 435 -13.20 13.31 -6.36
CA SER A 435 -13.54 14.07 -5.16
C SER A 435 -12.47 15.10 -4.83
N LEU A 436 -12.90 16.34 -4.59
CA LEU A 436 -12.04 17.44 -4.15
C LEU A 436 -12.03 17.61 -2.62
N ASP A 437 -12.81 16.83 -1.90
CA ASP A 437 -13.01 16.87 -0.44
C ASP A 437 -12.44 15.63 0.27
N GLY A 438 -12.64 15.56 1.58
CA GLY A 438 -12.21 14.42 2.39
C GLY A 438 -10.83 14.60 3.03
N SER A 439 -10.40 13.60 3.77
CA SER A 439 -9.25 13.67 4.67
C SER A 439 -7.88 13.83 3.97
N GLN A 440 -7.80 13.54 2.70
CA GLN A 440 -6.57 13.68 1.89
C GLN A 440 -6.59 14.90 0.95
N ALA A 441 -7.68 15.65 0.97
CA ALA A 441 -7.92 16.83 0.16
C ALA A 441 -8.44 17.98 1.03
N ALA A 442 -9.50 18.67 0.64
CA ALA A 442 -10.11 19.76 1.40
C ALA A 442 -10.97 19.22 2.57
N SER A 443 -10.35 18.84 3.68
CA SER A 443 -10.96 18.13 4.81
C SER A 443 -11.95 18.95 5.65
N ALA A 444 -12.07 20.25 5.40
CA ALA A 444 -13.14 21.06 5.99
C ALA A 444 -14.53 20.71 5.42
N TYR A 445 -14.57 20.04 4.27
CA TYR A 445 -15.81 19.64 3.61
C TYR A 445 -16.10 18.16 3.83
N PRO A 446 -17.37 17.79 4.07
CA PRO A 446 -17.79 16.39 4.14
C PRO A 446 -17.51 15.63 2.84
N LEU A 447 -17.43 14.31 2.93
CA LEU A 447 -17.32 13.44 1.76
C LEU A 447 -18.51 13.66 0.80
N GLY A 448 -18.20 13.75 -0.50
CA GLY A 448 -19.20 13.91 -1.54
C GLY A 448 -19.77 15.32 -1.69
N THR A 449 -19.19 16.34 -1.05
CA THR A 449 -19.59 17.73 -1.24
C THR A 449 -19.20 18.24 -2.62
N PHE A 450 -17.97 17.94 -3.07
CA PHE A 450 -17.42 18.39 -4.35
C PHE A 450 -16.91 17.21 -5.17
N SER A 451 -17.59 16.93 -6.27
CA SER A 451 -17.16 15.92 -7.25
C SER A 451 -17.10 16.56 -8.63
N VAL A 452 -16.08 16.21 -9.39
CA VAL A 452 -15.74 16.80 -10.69
C VAL A 452 -15.30 15.71 -11.66
N ASP A 453 -15.36 15.97 -12.96
CA ASP A 453 -14.89 15.02 -13.97
C ASP A 453 -13.37 15.06 -14.06
N GLU A 454 -12.78 16.25 -14.03
CA GLU A 454 -11.34 16.47 -14.03
C GLU A 454 -10.92 17.33 -12.84
N GLY A 455 -9.78 17.02 -12.24
CA GLY A 455 -9.32 17.83 -11.12
C GLY A 455 -8.02 17.36 -10.50
N ALA A 456 -7.55 18.18 -9.57
CA ALA A 456 -6.35 17.88 -8.78
C ALA A 456 -6.51 18.37 -7.35
N THR A 457 -5.90 17.63 -6.42
CA THR A 457 -5.80 17.98 -5.01
C THR A 457 -4.36 17.90 -4.57
N LEU A 458 -3.95 18.80 -3.69
CA LEU A 458 -2.64 18.79 -3.05
C LEU A 458 -2.79 19.13 -1.58
N ARG A 459 -2.29 18.25 -0.70
CA ARG A 459 -2.28 18.47 0.75
C ARG A 459 -0.87 18.33 1.29
N GLY A 460 -0.42 19.34 2.03
CA GLY A 460 0.84 19.34 2.76
C GLY A 460 0.61 19.26 4.26
N GLU A 461 1.40 18.43 4.96
CA GLU A 461 1.35 18.31 6.42
C GLU A 461 2.75 18.39 7.02
N ILE A 462 2.83 19.04 8.19
CA ILE A 462 4.03 19.01 9.03
C ILE A 462 3.60 18.48 10.39
N GLN A 463 4.18 17.37 10.81
CA GLN A 463 3.87 16.71 12.08
C GLN A 463 5.11 16.46 12.92
N ARG A 464 4.96 16.44 14.23
CA ARG A 464 6.00 16.00 15.15
C ARG A 464 5.50 14.85 16.01
N ALA A 465 6.20 13.71 15.95
CA ALA A 465 5.83 12.51 16.69
C ALA A 465 6.56 12.47 18.02
N TYR A 466 5.83 12.22 19.11
CA TYR A 466 6.32 12.02 20.46
C TYR A 466 5.98 10.58 20.88
N PRO A 467 6.94 9.65 20.82
CA PRO A 467 6.73 8.29 21.30
C PRO A 467 6.67 8.26 22.82
N PHE A 468 5.80 7.42 23.35
CA PHE A 468 5.74 7.11 24.78
C PHE A 468 5.51 5.61 24.97
N GLY A 469 5.86 5.09 26.15
CA GLY A 469 5.69 3.68 26.48
C GLY A 469 5.00 3.51 27.82
N TRP A 470 4.34 2.37 27.99
CA TRP A 470 3.85 1.86 29.28
C TRP A 470 4.20 0.37 29.39
N THR A 471 3.94 -0.23 30.55
CA THR A 471 4.42 -1.60 30.89
C THR A 471 4.05 -2.67 29.85
N GLN A 472 2.94 -2.51 29.13
CA GLN A 472 2.40 -3.51 28.19
C GLN A 472 2.26 -2.99 26.76
N GLY A 473 2.80 -1.79 26.42
CA GLY A 473 2.61 -1.23 25.11
C GLY A 473 3.42 0.02 24.84
N ARG A 474 3.24 0.52 23.64
CA ARG A 474 3.85 1.76 23.18
C ARG A 474 2.81 2.62 22.46
N GLY A 475 3.00 3.91 22.49
CA GLY A 475 2.14 4.84 21.80
C GLY A 475 2.90 5.99 21.18
N THR A 476 2.17 6.78 20.42
CA THR A 476 2.69 7.99 19.78
C THR A 476 1.63 9.07 19.84
N ILE A 477 2.04 10.28 20.20
CA ILE A 477 1.25 11.51 20.10
C ILE A 477 1.88 12.34 18.99
N ALA A 478 1.09 12.71 17.97
CA ALA A 478 1.59 13.43 16.82
C ALA A 478 0.71 14.63 16.46
N PRO A 479 0.95 15.82 17.07
CA PRO A 479 0.35 17.05 16.60
C PRO A 479 0.86 17.40 15.20
N TYR A 480 -0.01 17.98 14.38
CA TYR A 480 0.31 18.40 13.02
C TYR A 480 -0.43 19.68 12.63
N ILE A 481 0.11 20.35 11.64
CA ILE A 481 -0.54 21.43 10.88
C ILE A 481 -0.64 21.00 9.43
N PHE A 482 -1.66 21.45 8.74
CA PHE A 482 -1.85 21.12 7.32
C PHE A 482 -2.42 22.27 6.52
N GLY A 483 -2.23 22.21 5.20
CA GLY A 483 -2.90 23.01 4.21
C GLY A 483 -3.19 22.14 2.98
N ALA A 484 -4.36 22.32 2.39
CA ALA A 484 -4.81 21.62 1.20
C ALA A 484 -5.45 22.59 0.21
N ALA A 485 -5.21 22.36 -1.07
CA ALA A 485 -5.83 23.06 -2.19
C ALA A 485 -6.32 22.05 -3.20
N SER A 486 -7.54 22.24 -3.68
CA SER A 486 -8.22 21.36 -4.62
C SER A 486 -8.89 22.20 -5.68
N GLN A 487 -8.81 21.77 -6.94
CA GLN A 487 -9.56 22.41 -8.02
C GLN A 487 -9.99 21.38 -9.06
N GLY A 488 -11.08 21.68 -9.75
CA GLY A 488 -11.55 20.79 -10.82
C GLY A 488 -12.67 21.38 -11.64
N TRP A 489 -13.02 20.65 -12.69
CA TRP A 489 -13.98 21.04 -13.72
C TRP A 489 -15.01 19.95 -13.90
N ILE A 490 -16.24 20.39 -14.16
CA ILE A 490 -17.35 19.54 -14.59
C ILE A 490 -17.55 19.77 -16.08
N ASP A 491 -17.45 18.72 -16.86
CA ASP A 491 -17.71 18.73 -18.27
C ASP A 491 -19.23 18.70 -18.50
N ASP A 492 -19.75 19.55 -19.42
CA ASP A 492 -21.18 19.70 -19.68
C ASP A 492 -22.02 19.99 -18.41
N PRO A 493 -21.68 21.00 -17.60
CA PRO A 493 -22.39 21.28 -16.35
C PRO A 493 -23.84 21.72 -16.65
N THR A 494 -24.76 21.35 -15.77
CA THR A 494 -26.15 21.86 -15.82
C THR A 494 -26.19 23.36 -15.48
N ALA A 495 -27.31 24.01 -15.76
CA ALA A 495 -27.47 25.46 -15.51
C ALA A 495 -27.27 25.87 -14.02
N VAL A 496 -27.36 24.92 -13.09
CA VAL A 496 -27.21 25.18 -11.65
C VAL A 496 -25.89 24.65 -11.06
N GLN A 497 -25.13 23.90 -11.84
CA GLN A 497 -23.81 23.39 -11.42
C GLN A 497 -22.72 24.40 -11.79
N PRO A 498 -21.75 24.66 -10.89
CA PRO A 498 -20.56 25.41 -11.26
C PRO A 498 -19.69 24.55 -12.20
N GLY A 499 -19.33 25.09 -13.36
CA GLY A 499 -18.42 24.40 -14.29
C GLY A 499 -16.98 24.26 -13.75
N HIS A 500 -16.62 25.06 -12.72
CA HIS A 500 -15.32 25.06 -12.09
C HIS A 500 -15.44 25.19 -10.57
N ILE A 501 -14.78 24.31 -9.83
CA ILE A 501 -14.80 24.25 -8.37
C ILE A 501 -13.38 24.41 -7.83
N ASN A 502 -13.22 25.34 -6.88
CA ASN A 502 -12.06 25.47 -6.03
C ASN A 502 -12.46 25.17 -4.59
N ALA A 503 -11.67 24.38 -3.88
CA ALA A 503 -11.84 24.11 -2.46
C ALA A 503 -10.48 24.10 -1.76
N GLU A 504 -10.36 24.90 -0.73
CA GLU A 504 -9.15 24.99 0.09
C GLU A 504 -9.48 24.60 1.53
N SER A 505 -8.50 24.08 2.24
CA SER A 505 -8.65 23.73 3.64
C SER A 505 -7.32 23.87 4.37
N PHE A 506 -7.32 24.47 5.56
CA PHE A 506 -6.16 24.49 6.43
C PHE A 506 -6.55 24.35 7.89
N GLY A 507 -5.63 23.86 8.69
CA GLY A 507 -5.94 23.64 10.09
C GLY A 507 -4.84 22.93 10.87
N VAL A 508 -5.26 22.46 12.02
CA VAL A 508 -4.40 21.77 12.98
C VAL A 508 -5.05 20.45 13.41
N GLY A 509 -4.24 19.50 13.77
CA GLY A 509 -4.76 18.23 14.26
C GLY A 509 -3.82 17.50 15.21
N LEU A 510 -4.34 16.44 15.78
CA LEU A 510 -3.64 15.55 16.69
C LEU A 510 -3.92 14.11 16.29
N ARG A 511 -2.89 13.29 16.15
CA ARG A 511 -3.00 11.84 15.96
C ARG A 511 -2.43 11.13 17.18
N LEU A 512 -3.17 10.17 17.70
CA LEU A 512 -2.76 9.28 18.76
C LEU A 512 -2.70 7.86 18.18
N GLY A 513 -1.63 7.15 18.49
CA GLY A 513 -1.49 5.72 18.17
C GLY A 513 -1.12 4.96 19.41
N ALA A 514 -1.69 3.78 19.60
CA ALA A 514 -1.37 2.88 20.70
C ALA A 514 -1.29 1.44 20.17
N ASP A 515 -0.21 0.75 20.47
CA ASP A 515 0.00 -0.65 20.12
C ASP A 515 0.31 -1.45 21.39
N THR A 516 -0.48 -2.50 21.63
CA THR A 516 -0.25 -3.49 22.68
C THR A 516 0.13 -4.81 22.05
N PRO A 517 1.40 -5.21 22.07
CA PRO A 517 1.83 -6.50 21.58
C PRO A 517 1.36 -7.59 22.55
N THR A 518 0.19 -8.18 22.28
CA THR A 518 -0.25 -9.37 22.99
C THR A 518 0.06 -10.61 22.14
N PRO A 519 0.45 -11.76 22.75
CA PRO A 519 0.79 -12.96 22.01
C PRO A 519 -0.38 -13.56 21.22
N VAL A 520 -1.62 -13.28 21.65
CA VAL A 520 -2.83 -13.90 21.10
C VAL A 520 -3.54 -12.99 20.12
N LEU A 521 -3.61 -11.70 20.40
CA LEU A 521 -4.30 -10.71 19.55
C LEU A 521 -3.61 -9.35 19.69
N PRO A 522 -2.72 -8.98 18.76
CA PRO A 522 -2.09 -7.66 18.80
C PRO A 522 -3.16 -6.58 18.57
N LEU A 523 -3.40 -5.76 19.58
CA LEU A 523 -4.35 -4.66 19.51
C LEU A 523 -3.63 -3.37 19.14
N GLY A 524 -4.05 -2.75 18.05
CA GLY A 524 -3.64 -1.40 17.67
C GLY A 524 -4.84 -0.46 17.69
N ALA A 525 -4.72 0.68 18.35
CA ALA A 525 -5.73 1.73 18.37
C ALA A 525 -5.17 3.02 17.76
N THR A 526 -5.99 3.70 16.97
CA THR A 526 -5.69 5.03 16.44
C THR A 526 -6.85 5.97 16.73
N PHE A 527 -6.52 7.19 17.11
CA PHE A 527 -7.48 8.27 17.27
C PHE A 527 -6.92 9.52 16.59
N SER A 528 -7.76 10.26 15.90
CA SER A 528 -7.40 11.56 15.33
C SER A 528 -8.50 12.58 15.55
N ILE A 529 -8.06 13.80 15.80
CA ILE A 529 -8.91 14.99 15.80
C ILE A 529 -8.26 16.04 14.93
N GLU A 530 -9.05 16.72 14.10
CA GLU A 530 -8.59 17.78 13.21
C GLU A 530 -9.59 18.94 13.25
N LEU A 531 -9.11 20.15 13.38
CA LEU A 531 -9.89 21.38 13.24
C LEU A 531 -9.49 22.04 11.94
N ALA A 532 -10.43 22.16 11.04
CA ALA A 532 -10.24 22.64 9.69
C ALA A 532 -11.10 23.88 9.39
N ARG A 533 -10.55 24.81 8.65
CA ARG A 533 -11.26 25.93 8.02
C ARG A 533 -11.17 25.76 6.52
N GLY A 534 -12.31 25.85 5.83
CA GLY A 534 -12.43 25.70 4.38
C GLY A 534 -12.87 26.99 3.69
N PHE A 535 -12.48 27.11 2.42
CA PHE A 535 -12.91 28.13 1.48
C PHE A 535 -13.24 27.49 0.15
N SER A 536 -14.33 27.92 -0.47
CA SER A 536 -14.77 27.45 -1.78
C SER A 536 -15.43 28.56 -2.57
N ASN A 537 -15.41 28.46 -3.88
CA ASN A 537 -16.16 29.34 -4.78
C ASN A 537 -17.62 28.91 -4.98
N VAL A 538 -18.03 27.76 -4.40
CA VAL A 538 -19.39 27.24 -4.55
C VAL A 538 -20.36 28.00 -3.63
N VAL A 539 -21.46 28.46 -4.18
CA VAL A 539 -22.48 29.21 -3.44
C VAL A 539 -23.09 28.31 -2.35
N GLY A 540 -23.11 28.80 -1.12
CA GLY A 540 -23.58 28.04 0.06
C GLY A 540 -22.48 27.30 0.80
N GLU A 541 -21.35 27.01 0.15
CA GLU A 541 -20.18 26.31 0.71
C GLU A 541 -18.93 27.21 0.79
N GLY A 542 -19.08 28.52 0.73
CA GLY A 542 -17.96 29.45 0.56
C GLY A 542 -16.96 29.45 1.71
N GLN A 543 -17.42 29.47 2.97
CA GLN A 543 -16.57 29.44 4.15
C GLN A 543 -17.17 28.54 5.22
N VAL A 544 -16.41 27.52 5.63
CA VAL A 544 -16.86 26.53 6.61
C VAL A 544 -15.80 26.29 7.68
N TYR A 545 -16.25 25.85 8.86
CA TYR A 545 -15.41 25.33 9.93
C TYR A 545 -15.87 23.94 10.27
N ARG A 546 -14.94 23.00 10.40
CA ARG A 546 -15.25 21.61 10.71
C ARG A 546 -14.27 21.02 11.71
N GLY A 547 -14.79 20.28 12.68
CA GLY A 547 -14.03 19.36 13.52
C GLY A 547 -14.18 17.94 12.99
N ASN A 548 -13.09 17.32 12.55
CA ASN A 548 -13.06 15.93 12.13
C ASN A 548 -12.53 15.05 13.25
N VAL A 549 -13.22 13.96 13.52
CA VAL A 549 -12.83 12.95 14.52
C VAL A 549 -12.85 11.59 13.85
N ALA A 550 -11.82 10.79 14.09
CA ALA A 550 -11.81 9.40 13.68
C ALA A 550 -11.14 8.53 14.73
N PHE A 551 -11.69 7.35 14.94
CA PHE A 551 -11.17 6.33 15.82
C PHE A 551 -11.20 4.98 15.12
N ALA A 552 -10.16 4.20 15.28
CA ALA A 552 -10.13 2.82 14.77
C ALA A 552 -9.32 1.92 15.70
N VAL A 553 -9.80 0.70 15.86
CA VAL A 553 -9.09 -0.40 16.52
C VAL A 553 -8.89 -1.50 15.50
N LYS A 554 -7.70 -2.09 15.50
CA LYS A 554 -7.35 -3.27 14.69
C LYS A 554 -6.83 -4.38 15.60
N PHE A 555 -7.11 -5.60 15.22
CA PHE A 555 -6.69 -6.80 15.93
C PHE A 555 -6.37 -7.94 14.97
#